data_be0b2a60138cc509d905cd58c94e4084
#
_entry.id   be0b2a60138cc509d905cd58c94e4084
#
_cell.length_a   1.000
_cell.length_b   1.000
_cell.length_c   1.000
_cell.angle_alpha   90.00
_cell.angle_beta   90.00
_cell.angle_gamma   90.00
#
_symmetry.space_group_name_H-M   'P 1'
#
loop_
_entity.id
_entity.type
_entity.pdbx_description
1 polymer ?
#
loop_
_entity_poly.entity_id
_entity_poly.type
_entity_poly.pdbx_seq_one_letter_code
_entity_poly.pdbx_strand_id
1 'polypeptide(L)'
;MLSYKPITQAQYWIQASPFQHYFTTFSGIRDTSATTQYADGVRGRIFQLKGPRTLSEVTITVPFDPEKHADIVDFWKTYDCSFITLTVTPVSCGEDPSPLGNRTITVPDAQITSLNFGQADRSSTNVSTLELTFVMDTFTYN
;
A
#
# COMPACT_ATOMS: atom_id res chain seq x y z
N MET A 1 -26.57 -1.32 -20.79
CA MET A 1 -26.54 -0.53 -19.54
C MET A 1 -25.30 -0.90 -18.72
N LEU A 2 -24.50 0.09 -18.41
CA LEU A 2 -23.35 -0.13 -17.54
C LEU A 2 -23.81 -0.17 -16.09
N SER A 3 -23.54 -1.26 -15.40
CA SER A 3 -23.84 -1.34 -13.97
C SER A 3 -22.61 -0.92 -13.17
N TYR A 4 -22.80 0.04 -12.28
CA TYR A 4 -21.78 0.50 -11.37
C TYR A 4 -21.81 -0.37 -10.12
N LYS A 5 -20.68 -1.04 -9.85
CA LYS A 5 -20.58 -1.96 -8.70
C LYS A 5 -19.32 -1.64 -7.90
N PRO A 6 -19.40 -0.65 -7.00
CA PRO A 6 -18.27 -0.40 -6.12
C PRO A 6 -18.05 -1.57 -5.17
N ILE A 7 -16.82 -1.71 -4.70
CA ILE A 7 -16.43 -2.75 -3.75
C ILE A 7 -16.22 -2.16 -2.37
N THR A 8 -16.28 -3.01 -1.34
CA THR A 8 -15.99 -2.60 0.03
C THR A 8 -14.49 -2.65 0.31
N GLN A 9 -14.06 -2.00 1.40
CA GLN A 9 -12.66 -2.02 1.82
C GLN A 9 -12.17 -3.42 2.19
N ALA A 10 -13.06 -4.35 2.49
CA ALA A 10 -12.70 -5.71 2.82
C ALA A 10 -12.44 -6.60 1.59
N GLN A 11 -12.74 -6.11 0.40
CA GLN A 11 -12.66 -6.89 -0.83
C GLN A 11 -11.31 -6.72 -1.54
N TYR A 12 -10.21 -6.88 -0.81
CA TYR A 12 -8.87 -6.82 -1.35
C TYR A 12 -7.97 -7.91 -0.78
N TRP A 13 -7.16 -8.52 -1.63
CA TRP A 13 -6.00 -9.28 -1.21
C TRP A 13 -4.77 -8.38 -1.25
N ILE A 14 -4.05 -8.31 -0.15
CA ILE A 14 -2.85 -7.50 -0.01
C ILE A 14 -1.67 -8.43 0.17
N GLN A 15 -0.75 -8.43 -0.78
CA GLN A 15 0.37 -9.34 -0.79
C GLN A 15 1.66 -8.59 -1.10
N ALA A 16 2.75 -8.97 -0.43
CA ALA A 16 4.07 -8.38 -0.64
C ALA A 16 5.06 -9.50 -0.95
N SER A 17 5.60 -9.52 -2.15
CA SER A 17 6.62 -10.48 -2.56
C SER A 17 8.01 -9.96 -2.14
N PRO A 18 8.93 -10.78 -1.61
CA PRO A 18 8.97 -12.25 -1.63
C PRO A 18 8.21 -12.95 -0.49
N PHE A 19 7.50 -12.22 0.34
CA PHE A 19 6.75 -12.85 1.43
C PHE A 19 5.53 -13.59 0.89
N GLN A 20 5.22 -14.74 1.47
CA GLN A 20 4.07 -15.55 1.06
C GLN A 20 2.92 -15.39 2.05
N HIS A 21 2.64 -14.15 2.44
CA HIS A 21 1.64 -13.84 3.44
C HIS A 21 0.65 -12.81 2.89
N TYR A 22 -0.59 -12.91 3.33
CA TYR A 22 -1.60 -11.89 3.07
C TYR A 22 -1.65 -10.93 4.25
N PHE A 23 -1.69 -9.66 3.94
CA PHE A 23 -1.82 -8.60 4.95
C PHE A 23 -3.28 -8.20 5.09
N THR A 24 -3.66 -7.78 6.27
CA THR A 24 -5.07 -7.49 6.57
C THR A 24 -5.45 -6.03 6.37
N THR A 25 -4.47 -5.13 6.41
CA THR A 25 -4.72 -3.69 6.32
C THR A 25 -3.74 -3.05 5.35
N PHE A 26 -4.25 -2.11 4.59
CA PHE A 26 -3.49 -1.35 3.59
C PHE A 26 -3.94 0.10 3.68
N SER A 27 -3.00 1.02 3.88
CA SER A 27 -3.31 2.44 4.10
C SER A 27 -3.79 3.19 2.87
N GLY A 28 -3.61 2.59 1.69
CA GLY A 28 -3.95 3.22 0.42
C GLY A 28 -2.78 3.96 -0.20
N ILE A 29 -2.90 4.21 -1.50
CA ILE A 29 -1.90 4.93 -2.28
C ILE A 29 -2.44 6.32 -2.57
N ARG A 30 -1.65 7.33 -2.25
CA ARG A 30 -1.97 8.72 -2.57
C ARG A 30 -0.90 9.25 -3.52
N ASP A 31 -1.34 9.55 -4.73
CA ASP A 31 -0.49 10.11 -5.78
C ASP A 31 -0.87 11.58 -5.97
N THR A 32 0.06 12.47 -5.67
CA THR A 32 -0.19 13.90 -5.72
C THR A 32 0.80 14.60 -6.62
N SER A 33 0.32 15.66 -7.29
CA SER A 33 1.16 16.55 -8.08
C SER A 33 1.36 17.86 -7.32
N ALA A 34 2.58 18.35 -7.27
CA ALA A 34 2.82 19.71 -6.84
C ALA A 34 2.18 20.67 -7.84
N THR A 35 1.70 21.81 -7.37
CA THR A 35 1.14 22.83 -8.23
C THR A 35 1.89 24.14 -8.03
N THR A 36 2.05 24.89 -9.11
CA THR A 36 2.66 26.22 -9.10
C THR A 36 1.69 27.21 -9.73
N GLN A 37 1.55 28.36 -9.12
CA GLN A 37 0.75 29.44 -9.69
C GLN A 37 1.63 30.34 -10.56
N TYR A 38 1.11 30.66 -11.72
CA TYR A 38 1.76 31.55 -12.67
C TYR A 38 0.80 32.71 -12.99
N ALA A 39 1.28 33.93 -12.82
CA ALA A 39 0.51 35.13 -13.12
C ALA A 39 0.83 35.61 -14.54
N ASP A 40 -0.20 35.69 -15.37
CA ASP A 40 -0.09 36.32 -16.70
C ASP A 40 -0.20 37.80 -16.55
N GLY A 41 0.89 38.53 -16.77
CA GLY A 41 0.95 39.98 -16.66
C GLY A 41 0.14 40.72 -17.71
N VAL A 42 -0.23 40.06 -18.79
CA VAL A 42 -0.98 40.68 -19.88
C VAL A 42 -2.51 40.61 -19.64
N ARG A 43 -2.98 39.46 -19.17
CA ARG A 43 -4.41 39.19 -19.01
C ARG A 43 -4.88 39.30 -17.56
N GLY A 44 -3.97 39.48 -16.61
CA GLY A 44 -4.30 39.50 -15.19
C GLY A 44 -4.86 38.18 -14.64
N ARG A 45 -4.59 37.09 -15.32
CA ARG A 45 -5.05 35.75 -14.91
C ARG A 45 -3.96 35.00 -14.17
N ILE A 46 -4.40 34.21 -13.19
CA ILE A 46 -3.52 33.28 -12.48
C ILE A 46 -3.76 31.88 -13.02
N PHE A 47 -2.71 31.25 -13.53
CA PHE A 47 -2.75 29.89 -14.01
C PHE A 47 -2.09 28.96 -13.01
N GLN A 48 -2.61 27.75 -12.89
CA GLN A 48 -2.01 26.72 -12.06
C GLN A 48 -1.32 25.68 -12.95
N LEU A 49 -0.05 25.44 -12.66
CA LEU A 49 0.76 24.49 -13.40
C LEU A 49 1.02 23.26 -12.54
N LYS A 50 0.91 22.08 -13.16
CA LYS A 50 1.25 20.82 -12.53
C LYS A 50 2.76 20.65 -12.46
N GLY A 51 3.26 20.31 -11.28
CA GLY A 51 4.64 19.95 -11.07
C GLY A 51 4.85 18.45 -11.00
N PRO A 52 5.99 18.00 -10.45
CA PRO A 52 6.28 16.59 -10.29
C PRO A 52 5.24 15.87 -9.43
N ARG A 53 5.05 14.59 -9.70
CA ARG A 53 4.15 13.73 -8.92
C ARG A 53 4.96 13.05 -7.82
N THR A 54 4.34 12.91 -6.65
CA THR A 54 4.89 12.18 -5.52
C THR A 54 3.88 11.20 -4.98
N LEU A 55 4.38 10.05 -4.53
CA LEU A 55 3.56 9.04 -3.88
C LEU A 55 3.78 9.10 -2.38
N SER A 56 2.68 8.96 -1.62
CA SER A 56 2.74 8.91 -0.18
C SER A 56 3.32 7.58 0.30
N GLU A 57 3.77 7.54 1.56
CA GLU A 57 4.14 6.30 2.20
C GLU A 57 2.93 5.38 2.32
N VAL A 58 3.18 4.08 2.20
CA VAL A 58 2.16 3.05 2.34
C VAL A 58 2.49 2.17 3.53
N THR A 59 1.50 1.90 4.37
CA THR A 59 1.63 1.02 5.52
C THR A 59 0.74 -0.20 5.33
N ILE A 60 1.30 -1.38 5.51
CA ILE A 60 0.55 -2.63 5.55
C ILE A 60 0.69 -3.27 6.92
N THR A 61 -0.37 -3.92 7.37
CA THR A 61 -0.46 -4.47 8.71
C THR A 61 -0.96 -5.90 8.65
N VAL A 62 -0.43 -6.74 9.53
CA VAL A 62 -0.87 -8.13 9.67
C VAL A 62 -0.90 -8.51 11.15
N PRO A 63 -1.85 -9.35 11.58
CA PRO A 63 -1.77 -9.97 12.91
C PRO A 63 -0.47 -10.78 13.01
N PHE A 64 0.31 -10.52 14.05
CA PHE A 64 1.67 -11.06 14.14
C PHE A 64 1.67 -12.50 14.65
N ASP A 65 2.26 -13.38 13.86
CA ASP A 65 2.57 -14.76 14.25
C ASP A 65 4.10 -14.89 14.28
N PRO A 66 4.72 -15.12 15.47
CA PRO A 66 6.18 -15.11 15.58
C PRO A 66 6.90 -16.13 14.70
N GLU A 67 6.30 -17.27 14.45
CA GLU A 67 6.90 -18.29 13.59
C GLU A 67 6.67 -18.02 12.12
N LYS A 68 5.44 -17.68 11.76
CA LYS A 68 5.01 -17.51 10.38
C LYS A 68 5.61 -16.26 9.74
N HIS A 69 5.77 -15.20 10.52
CA HIS A 69 6.26 -13.90 10.02
C HIS A 69 7.73 -13.65 10.35
N ALA A 70 8.47 -14.68 10.76
CA ALA A 70 9.89 -14.54 11.03
C ALA A 70 10.68 -14.15 9.78
N ASP A 71 10.24 -14.59 8.60
CA ASP A 71 10.86 -14.25 7.33
C ASP A 71 10.83 -12.74 7.04
N ILE A 72 9.77 -12.05 7.43
CA ILE A 72 9.64 -10.59 7.25
C ILE A 72 10.69 -9.87 8.10
N VAL A 73 10.82 -10.27 9.37
CA VAL A 73 11.79 -9.66 10.28
C VAL A 73 13.22 -9.94 9.83
N ASP A 74 13.49 -11.15 9.37
CA ASP A 74 14.82 -11.52 8.86
C ASP A 74 15.16 -10.76 7.60
N PHE A 75 14.20 -10.55 6.71
CA PHE A 75 14.39 -9.77 5.50
C PHE A 75 14.75 -8.31 5.84
N TRP A 76 14.03 -7.71 6.78
CA TRP A 76 14.32 -6.35 7.24
C TRP A 76 15.73 -6.20 7.79
N LYS A 77 16.20 -7.19 8.54
CA LYS A 77 17.52 -7.13 9.18
C LYS A 77 18.68 -7.44 8.23
N THR A 78 18.43 -8.28 7.24
CA THR A 78 19.52 -8.82 6.39
C THR A 78 19.68 -8.05 5.08
N TYR A 79 18.58 -7.59 4.50
CA TYR A 79 18.56 -6.99 3.15
C TYR A 79 18.33 -5.49 3.21
N ASP A 80 19.42 -4.73 3.40
CA ASP A 80 19.37 -3.27 3.27
C ASP A 80 19.18 -2.88 1.81
N CYS A 81 18.37 -1.84 1.57
CA CYS A 81 18.11 -1.28 0.25
C CYS A 81 17.52 -2.28 -0.75
N SER A 82 16.94 -3.36 -0.26
CA SER A 82 16.26 -4.33 -1.13
C SER A 82 14.84 -3.88 -1.42
N PHE A 83 14.38 -4.19 -2.63
CA PHE A 83 13.04 -3.85 -3.07
C PHE A 83 12.10 -5.03 -2.93
N ILE A 84 10.85 -4.73 -2.65
CA ILE A 84 9.77 -5.71 -2.65
C ILE A 84 8.70 -5.29 -3.64
N THR A 85 7.85 -6.25 -4.03
CA THR A 85 6.72 -5.97 -4.90
C THR A 85 5.44 -6.08 -4.08
N LEU A 86 4.69 -4.98 -4.01
CA LEU A 86 3.38 -4.95 -3.35
C LEU A 86 2.30 -5.14 -4.40
N THR A 87 1.39 -6.06 -4.14
CA THR A 87 0.24 -6.33 -5.02
C THR A 87 -1.04 -6.24 -4.22
N VAL A 88 -1.97 -5.42 -4.70
CA VAL A 88 -3.30 -5.27 -4.10
C VAL A 88 -4.33 -5.65 -5.16
N THR A 89 -5.04 -6.74 -4.92
CA THR A 89 -5.98 -7.32 -5.88
C THR A 89 -7.41 -7.19 -5.38
N PRO A 90 -8.33 -6.54 -6.12
CA PRO A 90 -9.74 -6.57 -5.79
C PRO A 90 -10.30 -7.99 -5.90
N VAL A 91 -11.10 -8.41 -4.95
CA VAL A 91 -11.68 -9.76 -4.92
C VAL A 91 -13.18 -9.72 -4.67
N SER A 92 -13.84 -10.80 -5.04
CA SER A 92 -15.28 -10.95 -4.81
C SER A 92 -15.57 -11.17 -3.33
N CYS A 93 -16.78 -10.82 -2.93
CA CYS A 93 -17.30 -11.09 -1.59
C CYS A 93 -17.75 -12.54 -1.47
N GLY A 94 -17.48 -13.20 -0.34
CA GLY A 94 -17.95 -14.55 -0.08
C GLY A 94 -16.90 -15.45 0.55
N GLU A 95 -17.24 -16.72 0.73
CA GLU A 95 -16.36 -17.71 1.37
C GLU A 95 -15.16 -18.08 0.48
N ASP A 96 -15.35 -18.07 -0.84
CA ASP A 96 -14.30 -18.36 -1.82
C ASP A 96 -14.06 -17.11 -2.67
N PRO A 97 -13.34 -16.10 -2.16
CA PRO A 97 -13.10 -14.90 -2.94
C PRO A 97 -12.20 -15.20 -4.14
N SER A 98 -12.50 -14.56 -5.25
CA SER A 98 -11.73 -14.66 -6.49
C SER A 98 -11.46 -13.26 -7.05
N PRO A 99 -10.39 -13.09 -7.84
CA PRO A 99 -10.09 -11.78 -8.41
C PRO A 99 -11.24 -11.21 -9.22
N LEU A 100 -11.50 -9.91 -9.04
CA LEU A 100 -12.51 -9.17 -9.81
C LEU A 100 -11.82 -8.41 -10.93
N GLY A 101 -12.26 -8.68 -12.16
CA GLY A 101 -11.68 -8.05 -13.34
C GLY A 101 -10.26 -8.50 -13.61
N ASN A 102 -9.57 -7.75 -14.47
CA ASN A 102 -8.24 -8.10 -14.93
C ASN A 102 -7.15 -7.13 -14.43
N ARG A 103 -7.49 -6.25 -13.52
CA ARG A 103 -6.57 -5.20 -13.09
C ARG A 103 -6.22 -5.32 -11.62
N THR A 104 -4.96 -5.15 -11.34
CA THR A 104 -4.44 -5.13 -9.98
C THR A 104 -3.57 -3.90 -9.80
N ILE A 105 -3.46 -3.44 -8.55
CA ILE A 105 -2.52 -2.38 -8.20
C ILE A 105 -1.21 -3.06 -7.84
N THR A 106 -0.15 -2.72 -8.56
CA THR A 106 1.18 -3.29 -8.34
C THR A 106 2.19 -2.19 -8.11
N VAL A 107 2.97 -2.30 -7.05
CA VAL A 107 4.11 -1.44 -6.76
C VAL A 107 5.37 -2.28 -6.93
N PRO A 108 6.08 -2.14 -8.08
CA PRO A 108 7.19 -3.05 -8.39
C PRO A 108 8.44 -2.83 -7.54
N ASP A 109 8.70 -1.59 -7.15
CA ASP A 109 9.94 -1.23 -6.48
C ASP A 109 9.66 -0.50 -5.17
N ALA A 110 9.00 -1.19 -4.24
CA ALA A 110 8.75 -0.67 -2.92
C ALA A 110 9.93 -0.98 -2.00
N GLN A 111 10.36 0.01 -1.25
CA GLN A 111 11.44 -0.13 -0.29
C GLN A 111 10.91 0.03 1.13
N ILE A 112 11.18 -0.95 2.00
CA ILE A 112 10.75 -0.90 3.38
C ILE A 112 11.57 0.16 4.11
N THR A 113 10.89 1.10 4.74
CA THR A 113 11.54 2.14 5.55
C THR A 113 11.34 1.97 7.03
N SER A 114 10.34 1.19 7.44
CA SER A 114 10.03 1.00 8.85
C SER A 114 9.39 -0.35 9.09
N LEU A 115 9.85 -1.00 10.13
CA LEU A 115 9.22 -2.21 10.69
C LEU A 115 8.79 -1.87 12.11
N ASN A 116 7.51 -2.02 12.40
CA ASN A 116 6.95 -1.68 13.71
C ASN A 116 6.21 -2.86 14.31
N PHE A 117 6.66 -3.29 15.49
CA PHE A 117 5.90 -4.24 16.29
C PHE A 117 4.87 -3.48 17.08
N GLY A 118 3.65 -4.01 17.11
CA GLY A 118 2.58 -3.41 17.89
C GLY A 118 2.87 -3.39 19.39
N GLN A 119 2.06 -2.63 20.11
CA GLN A 119 2.20 -2.50 21.54
C GLN A 119 2.03 -3.84 22.25
N ALA A 120 2.91 -4.12 23.21
CA ALA A 120 2.81 -5.30 24.07
C ALA A 120 2.21 -4.89 25.41
N ASP A 121 1.08 -5.49 25.78
CA ASP A 121 0.39 -5.25 27.02
C ASP A 121 -0.21 -6.57 27.54
N ARG A 122 0.33 -7.07 28.65
CA ARG A 122 -0.06 -8.36 29.21
C ARG A 122 -1.51 -8.39 29.72
N SER A 123 -2.10 -7.24 29.99
CA SER A 123 -3.47 -7.13 30.43
C SER A 123 -4.47 -7.01 29.26
N SER A 124 -3.96 -6.81 28.04
CA SER A 124 -4.81 -6.65 26.85
C SER A 124 -5.08 -8.00 26.19
N THR A 125 -6.32 -8.15 25.68
CA THR A 125 -6.71 -9.29 24.85
C THR A 125 -6.65 -9.00 23.36
N ASN A 126 -6.18 -7.80 22.97
CA ASN A 126 -6.06 -7.42 21.59
C ASN A 126 -4.95 -8.22 20.89
N VAL A 127 -5.15 -8.47 19.60
CA VAL A 127 -4.17 -9.19 18.79
C VAL A 127 -2.96 -8.29 18.55
N SER A 128 -1.77 -8.86 18.72
CA SER A 128 -0.53 -8.15 18.36
C SER A 128 -0.42 -8.00 16.84
N THR A 129 0.10 -6.88 16.39
CA THR A 129 0.22 -6.58 14.96
C THR A 129 1.67 -6.30 14.57
N LEU A 130 1.96 -6.55 13.29
CA LEU A 130 3.22 -6.19 12.66
C LEU A 130 2.91 -5.21 11.53
N GLU A 131 3.58 -4.07 11.52
CA GLU A 131 3.41 -3.04 10.49
C GLU A 131 4.67 -2.85 9.68
N LEU A 132 4.50 -2.76 8.37
CA LEU A 132 5.56 -2.41 7.44
C LEU A 132 5.19 -1.13 6.71
N THR A 133 6.12 -0.19 6.68
CA THR A 133 5.96 1.06 5.93
C THR A 133 6.92 1.08 4.76
N PHE A 134 6.40 1.45 3.59
CA PHE A 134 7.16 1.49 2.34
C PHE A 134 7.19 2.88 1.76
N VAL A 135 8.26 3.17 1.03
CA VAL A 135 8.30 4.26 0.05
C VAL A 135 8.35 3.66 -1.35
N MET A 136 7.80 4.38 -2.32
CA MET A 136 7.73 3.92 -3.69
C MET A 136 7.85 5.08 -4.66
N ASP A 137 8.30 4.79 -5.87
CA ASP A 137 8.42 5.81 -6.92
C ASP A 137 7.24 5.78 -7.88
N THR A 138 6.65 4.62 -8.10
CA THR A 138 5.57 4.44 -9.06
C THR A 138 4.69 3.26 -8.69
N PHE A 139 3.49 3.25 -9.24
CA PHE A 139 2.62 2.08 -9.18
C PHE A 139 1.98 1.86 -10.54
N THR A 140 1.52 0.64 -10.79
CA THR A 140 0.79 0.29 -12.01
C THR A 140 -0.60 -0.20 -11.67
N TYR A 141 -1.51 0.07 -12.58
CA TYR A 141 -2.90 -0.40 -12.48
C TYR A 141 -3.23 -1.15 -13.76
N ASN A 142 -2.86 -2.42 -13.77
CA ASN A 142 -3.00 -3.30 -14.94
C ASN A 142 -4.00 -4.39 -14.71
#